data_6d83cc9ff97bc4fe3c4d03e9eccece61
#
_entry.id   6d83cc9ff97bc4fe3c4d03e9eccece61
#
_cell.length_a   1.000
_cell.length_b   1.000
_cell.length_c   1.000
_cell.angle_alpha   90.00
_cell.angle_beta   90.00
_cell.angle_gamma   90.00
#
_symmetry.space_group_name_H-M   'P 1'
#
loop_
_entity.id
_entity.type
_entity.pdbx_description
1 polymer ?
#
loop_
_entity_poly.entity_id
_entity_poly.type
_entity_poly.pdbx_seq_one_letter_code
_entity_poly.pdbx_strand_id
1 'polypeptide(L)' 'MREVVFLADSNITKRALASTLKELMETQSFSQISVSDICERCEMNRKSFYYHFKDKYDLANWIYNTEFIMKIGRAHV' A
#
# COMPACT_ATOMS: atom_id res chain seq x y z
N MET A 1 -1.99 10.95 21.35
CA MET A 1 -1.56 9.59 21.41
C MET A 1 -1.55 8.91 20.08
N ARG A 2 -2.70 8.78 19.47
CA ARG A 2 -2.76 8.13 18.18
C ARG A 2 -2.01 8.88 17.11
N GLU A 3 -2.03 10.20 17.22
CA GLU A 3 -1.30 10.99 16.23
C GLU A 3 0.19 10.71 16.30
N VAL A 4 0.68 10.51 17.48
CA VAL A 4 2.10 10.24 17.65
C VAL A 4 2.46 8.92 17.01
N VAL A 5 1.66 7.90 17.26
CA VAL A 5 1.90 6.59 16.67
C VAL A 5 1.81 6.68 15.15
N PHE A 6 0.80 7.39 14.67
CA PHE A 6 0.59 7.52 13.25
C PHE A 6 1.77 8.19 12.57
N LEU A 7 2.25 9.26 13.16
CA LEU A 7 3.36 9.99 12.57
C LEU A 7 4.66 9.19 12.63
N ALA A 8 4.81 8.41 13.67
CA ALA A 8 6.05 7.65 13.84
C ALA A 8 6.12 6.44 12.94
N ASP A 9 4.98 6.00 12.44
CA ASP A 9 4.96 4.73 11.72
C ASP A 9 4.29 4.85 10.38
N SER A 10 5.02 5.35 9.40
CA SER A 10 4.51 5.44 8.04
C SER A 10 4.35 4.05 7.42
N ASN A 11 5.00 3.04 7.98
CA ASN A 11 4.83 1.68 7.47
C ASN A 11 3.43 1.15 7.70
N ILE A 12 2.79 1.57 8.77
CA ILE A 12 1.41 1.15 9.00
C ILE A 12 0.52 1.68 7.88
N THR A 13 0.73 2.93 7.49
CA THR A 13 -0.05 3.51 6.42
C THR A 13 0.24 2.82 5.09
N LYS A 14 1.50 2.54 4.82
CA LYS A 14 1.87 1.87 3.58
C LYS A 14 1.27 0.48 3.53
N ARG A 15 1.28 -0.22 4.63
CA ARG A 15 0.71 -1.57 4.68
C ARG A 15 -0.80 -1.54 4.54
N ALA A 16 -1.44 -0.53 5.09
CA ALA A 16 -2.88 -0.38 4.92
C ALA A 16 -3.23 -0.18 3.46
N LEU A 17 -2.46 0.66 2.78
CA LEU A 17 -2.68 0.89 1.36
C LEU A 17 -2.41 -0.37 0.56
N ALA A 18 -1.36 -1.10 0.89
CA ALA A 18 -1.02 -2.33 0.20
C ALA A 18 -2.10 -3.38 0.39
N SER A 19 -2.56 -3.52 1.60
CA SER A 19 -3.61 -4.49 1.92
C SER A 19 -4.88 -4.17 1.15
N THR A 20 -5.21 -2.89 1.08
CA THR A 20 -6.40 -2.45 0.37
C THR A 20 -6.29 -2.73 -1.12
N LEU A 21 -5.14 -2.47 -1.70
CA LEU A 21 -4.95 -2.76 -3.12
C LEU A 21 -5.10 -4.25 -3.39
N LYS A 22 -4.52 -5.08 -2.55
CA LYS A 22 -4.63 -6.53 -2.73
C LYS A 22 -6.07 -6.98 -2.61
N GLU A 23 -6.81 -6.38 -1.70
CA GLU A 23 -8.22 -6.67 -1.53
C GLU A 23 -9.01 -6.34 -2.78
N LEU A 24 -8.77 -5.16 -3.32
CA LEU A 24 -9.48 -4.74 -4.52
C LEU A 24 -9.15 -5.62 -5.71
N MET A 25 -7.93 -6.12 -5.75
CA MET A 25 -7.51 -6.97 -6.87
C MET A 25 -8.17 -8.34 -6.84
N GLU A 26 -8.86 -8.66 -5.77
CA GLU A 26 -9.61 -9.91 -5.72
C GLU A 26 -10.86 -9.86 -6.58
N THR A 27 -11.38 -8.67 -6.83
CA THR A 27 -12.60 -8.50 -7.60
C THR A 27 -12.44 -7.65 -8.84
N GLN A 28 -11.32 -6.96 -8.98
CA GLN A 28 -11.06 -6.09 -10.12
C GLN A 28 -9.65 -6.29 -10.61
N SER A 29 -9.45 -6.02 -11.90
CA SER A 29 -8.08 -6.06 -12.40
C SER A 29 -7.34 -4.80 -11.98
N PHE A 30 -6.03 -4.90 -11.91
CA PHE A 30 -5.21 -3.78 -11.47
C PHE A 30 -5.44 -2.55 -12.35
N SER A 31 -5.62 -2.76 -13.65
CA SER A 31 -5.79 -1.64 -14.56
C SER A 31 -7.07 -0.87 -14.29
N GLN A 32 -8.04 -1.49 -13.67
CA GLN A 32 -9.32 -0.85 -13.36
C GLN A 32 -9.34 -0.16 -12.02
N ILE A 33 -8.34 -0.42 -11.19
CA ILE A 33 -8.27 0.18 -9.86
C ILE A 33 -7.56 1.51 -9.93
N SER A 34 -8.19 2.54 -9.36
CA SER A 34 -7.58 3.87 -9.33
C SER A 34 -7.11 4.20 -7.92
N VAL A 35 -6.30 5.25 -7.80
CA VAL A 35 -5.89 5.72 -6.49
C VAL A 35 -7.11 6.12 -5.67
N SER A 36 -8.12 6.70 -6.33
CA SER A 36 -9.35 7.05 -5.64
C SER A 36 -10.03 5.84 -5.05
N ASP A 37 -10.06 4.75 -5.80
CA ASP A 37 -10.67 3.52 -5.31
C ASP A 37 -9.96 3.02 -4.05
N ILE A 38 -8.64 3.05 -4.09
CA ILE A 38 -7.86 2.59 -2.95
C ILE A 38 -8.13 3.47 -1.73
N CYS A 39 -8.10 4.78 -1.94
CA CYS A 39 -8.27 5.71 -0.83
C CYS A 39 -9.67 5.64 -0.23
N GLU A 40 -10.67 5.50 -1.07
CA GLU A 40 -12.04 5.37 -0.59
C GLU A 40 -12.21 4.13 0.25
N ARG A 41 -11.64 3.05 -0.20
CA ARG A 41 -11.80 1.78 0.49
C ARG A 41 -11.18 1.80 1.88
N CYS A 42 -10.03 2.44 2.04
CA CYS A 42 -9.38 2.48 3.33
C CYS A 42 -9.62 3.80 4.07
N GLU A 43 -10.55 4.59 3.58
CA GLU A 43 -10.97 5.83 4.25
C GLU A 43 -9.80 6.79 4.46
N MET A 44 -9.03 6.97 3.42
CA MET A 44 -7.87 7.82 3.45
C MET A 44 -7.99 8.82 2.30
N ASN A 45 -7.48 10.04 2.48
CA ASN A 45 -7.56 10.98 1.37
C ASN A 45 -6.37 10.76 0.43
N ARG A 46 -6.50 11.29 -0.79
CA ARG A 46 -5.47 11.07 -1.79
C ARG A 46 -4.17 11.76 -1.46
N LYS A 47 -4.24 12.81 -0.68
CA LYS A 47 -3.04 13.49 -0.26
C LYS A 47 -2.15 12.54 0.56
N SER A 48 -2.76 11.76 1.43
CA SER A 48 -2.01 10.78 2.21
C SER A 48 -1.36 9.73 1.32
N PHE A 49 -2.09 9.30 0.32
CA PHE A 49 -1.55 8.34 -0.63
C PHE A 49 -0.31 8.90 -1.30
N TYR A 50 -0.44 10.10 -1.86
CA TYR A 50 0.65 10.69 -2.63
C TYR A 50 1.82 11.13 -1.76
N TYR A 51 1.62 11.16 -0.47
CA TYR A 51 2.72 11.40 0.43
C TYR A 51 3.68 10.21 0.45
N HIS A 52 3.13 9.02 0.27
CA HIS A 52 3.93 7.80 0.35
C HIS A 52 4.28 7.20 -1.01
N PHE A 53 3.39 7.33 -1.97
CA PHE A 53 3.57 6.71 -3.27
C PHE A 53 3.23 7.68 -4.38
N LYS A 54 3.96 7.56 -5.47
CA LYS A 54 3.77 8.44 -6.61
C LYS A 54 2.48 8.10 -7.36
N ASP A 55 2.19 6.83 -7.50
CA ASP A 55 0.98 6.36 -8.17
C ASP A 55 0.74 4.92 -7.75
N LYS A 56 -0.29 4.30 -8.34
CA LYS A 56 -0.62 2.93 -7.93
C LYS A 56 0.45 1.94 -8.35
N TYR A 57 1.20 2.25 -9.39
CA TYR A 57 2.29 1.38 -9.82
C TYR A 57 3.42 1.39 -8.81
N ASP A 58 3.65 2.55 -8.22
CA ASP A 58 4.66 2.69 -7.19
C ASP A 58 4.27 1.84 -5.98
N LEU A 59 2.99 1.88 -5.62
CA LEU A 59 2.49 1.06 -4.52
C LEU A 59 2.63 -0.43 -4.83
N ALA A 60 2.27 -0.82 -6.05
CA ALA A 60 2.38 -2.22 -6.44
C ALA A 60 3.83 -2.68 -6.39
N ASN A 61 4.73 -1.81 -6.82
CA ASN A 61 6.15 -2.12 -6.79
C ASN A 61 6.64 -2.29 -5.35
N TRP A 62 6.16 -1.45 -4.47
CA TRP A 62 6.53 -1.56 -3.06
C TRP A 62 6.05 -2.89 -2.47
N ILE A 63 4.84 -3.30 -2.85
CA ILE A 63 4.31 -4.58 -2.38
C ILE A 63 5.18 -5.72 -2.88
N TYR A 64 5.51 -5.68 -4.15
CA TYR A 64 6.34 -6.72 -4.75
C TYR A 64 7.69 -6.82 -4.04
N ASN A 65 8.34 -5.69 -3.85
CA ASN A 65 9.65 -5.68 -3.20
C ASN A 65 9.56 -6.13 -1.75
N THR A 66 8.54 -5.67 -1.05
CA THR A 66 8.43 -5.97 0.36
C THR A 66 8.09 -7.43 0.59
N GLU A 67 7.15 -7.96 -0.17
CA GLU A 67 6.69 -9.31 0.08
C GLU A 67 7.52 -10.36 -0.64
N PHE A 68 7.84 -10.08 -1.90
CA PHE A 68 8.57 -11.05 -2.69
C PHE A 68 10.04 -11.11 -2.31
N ILE A 69 10.66 -9.95 -2.22
CA ILE A 69 12.09 -9.90 -1.91
C ILE A 69 12.38 -10.42 -0.52
N MET A 70 11.52 -10.10 0.42
CA MET A 70 11.73 -10.58 1.77
C MET A 70 11.65 -12.09 1.85
N LYS A 71 10.75 -12.69 1.10
CA LYS A 71 10.63 -14.14 1.09
C LYS A 71 11.87 -14.76 0.50
N ILE A 72 12.35 -14.22 -0.60
CA ILE A 72 13.53 -14.72 -1.25
C ILE A 72 14.75 -14.54 -0.37
N GLY A 73 14.82 -13.40 0.29
CA GLY A 73 15.93 -13.11 1.19
C GLY A 73 16.01 -14.14 2.29
N ARG A 74 14.88 -14.54 2.81
CA ARG A 74 14.87 -15.55 3.86
C ARG A 74 15.29 -16.91 3.35
N ALA A 75 14.85 -17.21 2.14
CA ALA A 75 15.22 -18.50 1.55
C ALA A 75 16.70 -18.57 1.31
N HIS A 76 17.30 -17.47 1.01
CA HIS A 76 18.73 -17.42 0.75
C HIS A 76 19.55 -17.63 1.99
N VAL A 77 19.05 -17.08 3.06
CA VAL A 77 19.78 -17.16 4.30
C VAL A 77 19.62 -18.53 4.93
#